data_5dd8bf63ecf8e94c5593f01a673153ca
#
_entry.id   5dd8bf63ecf8e94c5593f01a673153ca
#
_cell.length_a   1.000
_cell.length_b   1.000
_cell.length_c   1.000
_cell.angle_alpha   90.00
_cell.angle_beta   90.00
_cell.angle_gamma   90.00
#
_symmetry.space_group_name_H-M   'P 1'
#
loop_
_entity.id
_entity.type
_entity.pdbx_description
1 polymer ?
#
loop_
_entity_poly.entity_id
_entity_poly.type
_entity_poly.pdbx_seq_one_letter_code
_entity_poly.pdbx_strand_id
1 'polypeptide(L)'
;MNCPAFQSPQSVQARGRLGFSQILQFPQLPMLGWLLAVASLAAALLGSAGIVQAADVSRKDAADIRAVVQAQLDALAVDDADRAFSFAAPGIRKMVGNAQNFLEMVRTGYPVVHRPASVAFLKPEFQGAEVIQAVQMTDAKGVAWLAVYNLQRQPDKSWRISGCAVVPNEGRAV
;
A
#
# COMPACT_ATOMS: atom_id res chain seq x y z
N MET A 1 7.85 -24.30 -0.34
CA MET A 1 8.49 -23.26 -1.19
C MET A 1 8.02 -21.92 -0.67
N ASN A 2 8.93 -21.17 -0.03
CA ASN A 2 8.62 -19.92 0.63
C ASN A 2 8.41 -18.82 -0.42
N CYS A 3 7.21 -18.25 -0.49
CA CYS A 3 7.07 -16.92 -1.05
C CYS A 3 7.87 -15.95 -0.18
N PRO A 4 8.65 -15.01 -0.77
CA PRO A 4 9.35 -14.02 0.02
C PRO A 4 8.33 -13.18 0.77
N ALA A 5 8.29 -13.38 2.08
CA ALA A 5 7.55 -12.56 3.01
C ALA A 5 8.07 -11.13 2.90
N PHE A 6 7.18 -10.21 2.68
CA PHE A 6 7.43 -8.78 2.80
C PHE A 6 7.78 -8.51 4.27
N GLN A 7 9.07 -8.27 4.52
CA GLN A 7 9.58 -7.99 5.85
C GLN A 7 9.03 -6.65 6.33
N SER A 8 8.45 -6.67 7.50
CA SER A 8 8.09 -5.47 8.26
C SER A 8 9.32 -4.60 8.51
N PRO A 9 9.24 -3.27 8.42
CA PRO A 9 10.34 -2.40 8.78
C PRO A 9 10.58 -2.47 10.27
N GLN A 10 11.74 -3.02 10.65
CA GLN A 10 12.24 -2.98 12.01
C GLN A 10 12.58 -1.53 12.39
N SER A 11 12.10 -1.14 13.53
CA SER A 11 12.42 0.10 14.21
C SER A 11 13.94 0.26 14.40
N VAL A 12 14.53 1.21 13.69
CA VAL A 12 15.91 1.66 13.93
C VAL A 12 15.92 2.55 15.16
N GLN A 13 16.28 1.99 16.29
CA GLN A 13 16.69 2.78 17.46
C GLN A 13 18.11 3.30 17.23
N ALA A 14 18.23 4.57 16.88
CA ALA A 14 19.51 5.26 16.87
C ALA A 14 19.91 5.67 18.30
N ARG A 15 20.80 4.90 18.90
CA ARG A 15 21.63 5.37 19.99
C ARG A 15 22.82 6.13 19.40
N GLY A 16 22.94 7.40 19.72
CA GLY A 16 24.10 8.20 19.36
C GLY A 16 24.19 9.42 20.24
N ARG A 17 24.64 9.25 21.51
CA ARG A 17 25.20 10.34 22.31
C ARG A 17 26.61 10.59 21.79
N LEU A 18 26.85 11.73 21.24
CA LEU A 18 28.17 12.31 21.16
C LEU A 18 28.09 13.76 21.66
N GLY A 19 28.70 13.96 22.81
CA GLY A 19 28.94 15.28 23.37
C GLY A 19 29.95 16.02 22.50
N PHE A 20 29.64 17.26 22.20
CA PHE A 20 30.63 18.22 21.74
C PHE A 20 30.43 19.50 22.53
N SER A 21 31.17 19.54 23.66
CA SER A 21 31.54 20.81 24.28
C SER A 21 32.64 21.42 23.44
N GLN A 22 32.34 22.45 22.71
CA GLN A 22 33.38 23.41 22.30
C GLN A 22 32.87 24.83 22.53
N ILE A 23 33.50 25.41 23.52
CA ILE A 23 33.43 26.79 23.93
C ILE A 23 34.03 27.63 22.79
N LEU A 24 33.21 28.41 22.09
CA LEU A 24 33.67 29.49 21.24
C LEU A 24 33.43 30.83 21.96
N GLN A 25 34.49 31.39 22.47
CA GLN A 25 34.55 32.76 22.97
C GLN A 25 34.33 33.71 21.79
N PHE A 26 33.25 34.49 21.83
CA PHE A 26 33.08 35.65 20.95
C PHE A 26 33.43 36.93 21.69
N PRO A 27 34.22 37.83 21.06
CA PRO A 27 34.56 39.13 21.63
C PRO A 27 33.31 40.03 21.68
N GLN A 28 33.15 40.69 22.81
CA GLN A 28 32.10 41.68 23.03
C GLN A 28 32.40 42.94 22.21
N LEU A 29 31.52 43.30 21.26
CA LEU A 29 31.46 44.59 20.60
C LEU A 29 30.18 45.32 21.02
N PRO A 30 30.19 46.66 21.17
CA PRO A 30 29.21 47.40 21.94
C PRO A 30 27.87 47.49 21.21
N MET A 31 26.84 47.16 21.96
CA MET A 31 25.43 47.34 21.59
C MET A 31 25.10 48.84 21.55
N LEU A 32 24.90 49.42 20.39
CA LEU A 32 23.94 50.50 20.17
C LEU A 32 23.80 50.72 18.64
N GLY A 33 22.78 50.17 18.01
CA GLY A 33 22.52 50.50 16.61
C GLY A 33 21.78 49.48 15.74
N TRP A 34 21.47 48.29 16.25
CA TRP A 34 20.90 47.23 15.38
C TRP A 34 19.49 46.73 15.76
N LEU A 35 18.76 47.50 16.58
CA LEU A 35 17.43 47.06 17.04
C LEU A 35 16.28 47.39 16.10
N LEU A 36 16.47 47.94 14.90
CA LEU A 36 15.39 48.28 13.97
C LEU A 36 15.47 47.56 12.63
N ALA A 37 16.43 46.68 12.39
CA ALA A 37 16.55 45.98 11.10
C ALA A 37 16.21 44.48 11.15
N VAL A 38 15.94 43.87 12.32
CA VAL A 38 15.70 42.43 12.48
C VAL A 38 14.23 42.10 12.58
N ALA A 39 13.34 43.08 12.75
CA ALA A 39 11.90 42.85 12.89
C ALA A 39 11.17 42.56 11.56
N SER A 40 11.82 42.77 10.39
CA SER A 40 11.17 42.62 9.10
C SER A 40 11.45 41.31 8.37
N LEU A 41 12.32 40.44 8.87
CA LEU A 41 12.70 39.19 8.19
C LEU A 41 12.09 37.92 8.83
N ALA A 42 11.46 38.05 9.99
CA ALA A 42 10.81 36.91 10.67
C ALA A 42 9.39 36.59 10.19
N ALA A 43 8.77 37.45 9.38
CA ALA A 43 7.41 37.27 8.90
C ALA A 43 7.29 36.46 7.58
N ALA A 44 8.42 36.15 6.92
CA ALA A 44 8.40 35.49 5.60
C ALA A 44 8.60 33.96 5.68
N LEU A 45 8.80 33.36 6.86
CA LEU A 45 9.02 31.92 7.05
C LEU A 45 7.78 31.18 7.60
N LEU A 46 6.64 31.85 7.71
CA LEU A 46 5.34 31.20 7.94
C LEU A 46 4.66 30.78 6.62
N GLY A 47 5.48 30.48 5.60
CA GLY A 47 5.07 30.01 4.30
C GLY A 47 4.76 28.53 4.33
N SER A 48 3.44 28.24 4.26
CA SER A 48 2.88 27.05 3.62
C SER A 48 3.42 25.70 4.12
N ALA A 49 3.00 25.28 5.31
CA ALA A 49 2.79 23.87 5.55
C ALA A 49 1.67 23.40 4.58
N GLY A 50 2.04 23.10 3.34
CA GLY A 50 1.17 22.44 2.39
C GLY A 50 0.70 21.17 3.06
N ILE A 51 -0.58 21.10 3.37
CA ILE A 51 -1.22 19.86 3.78
C ILE A 51 -1.05 18.93 2.59
N VAL A 52 -0.11 17.97 2.68
CA VAL A 52 -0.02 16.86 1.73
C VAL A 52 -1.28 16.02 1.98
N GLN A 53 -2.35 16.41 1.33
CA GLN A 53 -3.57 15.62 1.31
C GLN A 53 -3.26 14.38 0.49
N ALA A 54 -3.30 13.21 1.12
CA ALA A 54 -3.22 11.95 0.40
C ALA A 54 -4.30 11.98 -0.69
N ALA A 55 -3.89 11.86 -1.95
CA ALA A 55 -4.81 11.90 -3.08
C ALA A 55 -5.80 10.74 -2.93
N ASP A 56 -7.08 11.04 -2.83
CA ASP A 56 -8.12 10.01 -2.84
C ASP A 56 -8.18 9.34 -4.22
N VAL A 57 -8.41 8.02 -4.23
CA VAL A 57 -8.63 7.28 -5.48
C VAL A 57 -9.92 7.81 -6.12
N SER A 58 -9.86 8.17 -7.40
CA SER A 58 -11.03 8.67 -8.11
C SER A 58 -12.16 7.64 -8.10
N ARG A 59 -13.43 8.09 -8.14
CA ARG A 59 -14.58 7.18 -8.19
C ARG A 59 -14.50 6.20 -9.37
N LYS A 60 -14.00 6.67 -10.51
CA LYS A 60 -13.81 5.84 -11.69
C LYS A 60 -12.73 4.77 -11.45
N ASP A 61 -11.57 5.17 -10.94
CA ASP A 61 -10.50 4.21 -10.66
C ASP A 61 -10.92 3.21 -9.59
N ALA A 62 -11.64 3.63 -8.54
CA ALA A 62 -12.17 2.74 -7.52
C ALA A 62 -13.14 1.69 -8.10
N ALA A 63 -14.00 2.09 -9.04
CA ALA A 63 -14.90 1.17 -9.73
C ALA A 63 -14.13 0.19 -10.63
N ASP A 64 -13.15 0.67 -11.40
CA ASP A 64 -12.33 -0.13 -12.30
C ASP A 64 -11.49 -1.16 -11.50
N ILE A 65 -10.86 -0.73 -10.39
CA ILE A 65 -10.09 -1.58 -9.49
C ILE A 65 -10.96 -2.69 -8.89
N ARG A 66 -12.13 -2.33 -8.36
CA ARG A 66 -13.08 -3.30 -7.84
C ARG A 66 -13.50 -4.30 -8.92
N ALA A 67 -13.77 -3.83 -10.14
CA ALA A 67 -14.17 -4.70 -11.25
C ALA A 67 -13.07 -5.71 -11.61
N VAL A 68 -11.80 -5.29 -11.62
CA VAL A 68 -10.65 -6.18 -11.88
C VAL A 68 -10.54 -7.27 -10.83
N VAL A 69 -10.60 -6.91 -9.53
CA VAL A 69 -10.50 -7.90 -8.44
C VAL A 69 -11.70 -8.84 -8.45
N GLN A 70 -12.92 -8.32 -8.64
CA GLN A 70 -14.14 -9.15 -8.73
C GLN A 70 -14.05 -10.13 -9.89
N ALA A 71 -13.66 -9.66 -11.08
CA ALA A 71 -13.55 -10.51 -12.26
C ALA A 71 -12.49 -11.62 -12.11
N GLN A 72 -11.40 -11.35 -11.36
CA GLN A 72 -10.44 -12.40 -11.03
C GLN A 72 -11.05 -13.43 -10.07
N LEU A 73 -11.75 -12.99 -9.02
CA LEU A 73 -12.42 -13.89 -8.08
C LEU A 73 -13.47 -14.77 -8.79
N ASP A 74 -14.26 -14.18 -9.69
CA ASP A 74 -15.26 -14.91 -10.48
C ASP A 74 -14.61 -15.99 -11.36
N ALA A 75 -13.47 -15.67 -12.00
CA ALA A 75 -12.72 -16.62 -12.81
C ALA A 75 -12.12 -17.75 -11.96
N LEU A 76 -11.56 -17.44 -10.80
CA LEU A 76 -11.02 -18.44 -9.87
C LEU A 76 -12.10 -19.37 -9.36
N ALA A 77 -13.30 -18.88 -9.05
CA ALA A 77 -14.40 -19.68 -8.53
C ALA A 77 -14.84 -20.80 -9.50
N VAL A 78 -14.67 -20.58 -10.81
CA VAL A 78 -15.00 -21.55 -11.88
C VAL A 78 -13.77 -22.21 -12.48
N ASP A 79 -12.59 -22.03 -11.87
CA ASP A 79 -11.32 -22.60 -12.32
C ASP A 79 -10.87 -22.15 -13.73
N ASP A 80 -11.33 -20.96 -14.18
CA ASP A 80 -10.88 -20.34 -15.43
C ASP A 80 -9.50 -19.72 -15.23
N ALA A 81 -8.47 -20.55 -15.36
CA ALA A 81 -7.09 -20.19 -15.12
C ALA A 81 -6.61 -19.04 -16.03
N ASP A 82 -6.95 -19.10 -17.32
CA ASP A 82 -6.50 -18.11 -18.30
C ASP A 82 -7.09 -16.75 -18.01
N ARG A 83 -8.37 -16.69 -17.73
CA ARG A 83 -9.06 -15.46 -17.38
C ARG A 83 -8.54 -14.89 -16.04
N ALA A 84 -8.40 -15.72 -15.00
CA ALA A 84 -7.88 -15.28 -13.72
C ALA A 84 -6.45 -14.73 -13.86
N PHE A 85 -5.59 -15.41 -14.63
CA PHE A 85 -4.21 -15.00 -14.87
C PHE A 85 -4.09 -13.74 -15.72
N SER A 86 -5.06 -13.44 -16.58
CA SER A 86 -5.07 -12.23 -17.40
C SER A 86 -5.13 -10.94 -16.59
N PHE A 87 -5.68 -10.99 -15.38
CA PHE A 87 -5.74 -9.83 -14.46
C PHE A 87 -4.44 -9.58 -13.70
N ALA A 88 -3.50 -10.53 -13.72
CA ALA A 88 -2.20 -10.38 -13.07
C ALA A 88 -1.29 -9.42 -13.85
N ALA A 89 -0.53 -8.60 -13.12
CA ALA A 89 0.47 -7.70 -13.69
C ALA A 89 1.62 -8.47 -14.35
N PRO A 90 2.35 -7.87 -15.31
CA PRO A 90 3.44 -8.53 -16.03
C PRO A 90 4.50 -9.16 -15.12
N GLY A 91 4.81 -8.53 -13.98
CA GLY A 91 5.75 -9.09 -12.99
C GLY A 91 5.30 -10.42 -12.42
N ILE A 92 4.02 -10.52 -11.99
CA ILE A 92 3.41 -11.76 -11.50
C ILE A 92 3.39 -12.81 -12.61
N ARG A 93 2.97 -12.43 -13.82
CA ARG A 93 2.89 -13.35 -14.96
C ARG A 93 4.26 -13.93 -15.32
N LYS A 94 5.30 -13.11 -15.28
CA LYS A 94 6.69 -13.56 -15.50
C LYS A 94 7.17 -14.52 -14.40
N MET A 95 6.84 -14.23 -13.14
CA MET A 95 7.27 -15.03 -11.99
C MET A 95 6.58 -16.41 -11.95
N VAL A 96 5.29 -16.45 -12.21
CA VAL A 96 4.46 -17.68 -12.14
C VAL A 96 4.56 -18.51 -13.40
N GLY A 97 4.80 -17.89 -14.55
CA GLY A 97 5.05 -18.50 -15.86
C GLY A 97 3.80 -18.75 -16.68
N ASN A 98 2.78 -19.44 -16.15
CA ASN A 98 1.55 -19.76 -16.90
C ASN A 98 0.30 -19.78 -16.00
N ALA A 99 -0.86 -19.83 -16.66
CA ALA A 99 -2.16 -19.77 -16.00
C ALA A 99 -2.45 -20.98 -15.10
N GLN A 100 -2.00 -22.18 -15.49
CA GLN A 100 -2.24 -23.39 -14.68
C GLN A 100 -1.46 -23.36 -13.38
N ASN A 101 -0.19 -22.94 -13.44
CA ASN A 101 0.64 -22.74 -12.24
C ASN A 101 0.03 -21.66 -11.32
N PHE A 102 -0.53 -20.60 -11.92
CA PHE A 102 -1.22 -19.56 -11.17
C PHE A 102 -2.43 -20.09 -10.41
N LEU A 103 -3.29 -20.84 -11.10
CA LEU A 103 -4.49 -21.43 -10.49
C LEU A 103 -4.10 -22.38 -9.36
N GLU A 104 -3.11 -23.25 -9.57
CA GLU A 104 -2.66 -24.21 -8.55
C GLU A 104 -2.06 -23.50 -7.33
N MET A 105 -1.27 -22.45 -7.55
CA MET A 105 -0.72 -21.61 -6.47
C MET A 105 -1.85 -20.98 -5.65
N VAL A 106 -2.90 -20.48 -6.30
CA VAL A 106 -4.03 -19.85 -5.58
C VAL A 106 -4.85 -20.91 -4.83
N ARG A 107 -5.12 -22.06 -5.43
CA ARG A 107 -5.86 -23.18 -4.79
C ARG A 107 -5.17 -23.65 -3.50
N THR A 108 -3.84 -23.81 -3.55
CA THR A 108 -3.07 -24.38 -2.43
C THR A 108 -2.69 -23.34 -1.39
N GLY A 109 -2.30 -22.14 -1.83
CA GLY A 109 -1.80 -21.09 -0.96
C GLY A 109 -2.88 -20.14 -0.43
N TYR A 110 -3.99 -19.99 -1.15
CA TYR A 110 -5.02 -18.97 -0.87
C TYR A 110 -6.45 -19.52 -1.06
N PRO A 111 -6.85 -20.58 -0.33
CA PRO A 111 -8.14 -21.26 -0.56
C PRO A 111 -9.35 -20.33 -0.42
N VAL A 112 -9.30 -19.33 0.49
CA VAL A 112 -10.38 -18.34 0.65
C VAL A 112 -10.49 -17.39 -0.55
N VAL A 113 -9.39 -17.10 -1.26
CA VAL A 113 -9.39 -16.30 -2.50
C VAL A 113 -9.92 -17.12 -3.67
N HIS A 114 -9.60 -18.41 -3.71
CA HIS A 114 -10.07 -19.33 -4.74
C HIS A 114 -11.60 -19.46 -4.75
N ARG A 115 -12.21 -19.67 -3.57
CA ARG A 115 -13.66 -19.81 -3.40
C ARG A 115 -14.14 -19.20 -2.10
N PRO A 116 -14.28 -17.86 -2.01
CA PRO A 116 -14.86 -17.21 -0.85
C PRO A 116 -16.35 -17.52 -0.72
N ALA A 117 -16.83 -17.72 0.51
CA ALA A 117 -18.27 -17.81 0.78
C ALA A 117 -18.93 -16.42 0.70
N SER A 118 -18.19 -15.36 1.07
CA SER A 118 -18.63 -13.98 0.91
C SER A 118 -17.46 -13.04 0.67
N VAL A 119 -17.72 -11.90 0.04
CA VAL A 119 -16.74 -10.82 -0.19
C VAL A 119 -17.36 -9.46 0.10
N ALA A 120 -16.59 -8.58 0.77
CA ALA A 120 -16.96 -7.18 0.99
C ALA A 120 -15.75 -6.29 0.70
N PHE A 121 -15.87 -5.43 -0.30
CA PHE A 121 -14.81 -4.52 -0.72
C PHE A 121 -14.77 -3.29 0.19
N LEU A 122 -13.59 -2.96 0.71
CA LEU A 122 -13.34 -1.73 1.43
C LEU A 122 -12.99 -0.60 0.44
N LYS A 123 -12.88 0.63 0.95
CA LYS A 123 -12.45 1.78 0.13
C LYS A 123 -11.00 1.54 -0.33
N PRO A 124 -10.67 1.69 -1.62
CA PRO A 124 -9.29 1.59 -2.06
C PRO A 124 -8.50 2.84 -1.67
N GLU A 125 -7.20 2.66 -1.44
CA GLU A 125 -6.29 3.72 -1.00
C GLU A 125 -5.00 3.71 -1.81
N PHE A 126 -4.44 4.88 -2.09
CA PHE A 126 -3.12 4.98 -2.71
C PHE A 126 -2.02 4.61 -1.71
N GLN A 127 -1.07 3.82 -2.17
CA GLN A 127 0.18 3.52 -1.48
C GLN A 127 1.35 3.74 -2.46
N GLY A 128 1.89 4.95 -2.47
CA GLY A 128 2.89 5.35 -3.45
C GLY A 128 2.34 5.32 -4.88
N ALA A 129 2.93 4.52 -5.75
CA ALA A 129 2.51 4.36 -7.15
C ALA A 129 1.44 3.27 -7.36
N GLU A 130 1.10 2.51 -6.34
CA GLU A 130 0.10 1.44 -6.36
C GLU A 130 -1.17 1.85 -5.63
N VAL A 131 -2.23 1.09 -5.85
CA VAL A 131 -3.47 1.19 -5.07
C VAL A 131 -3.65 -0.10 -4.30
N ILE A 132 -3.99 0.03 -3.03
CA ILE A 132 -4.39 -1.05 -2.16
C ILE A 132 -5.90 -1.19 -2.21
N GLN A 133 -6.40 -2.38 -2.55
CA GLN A 133 -7.79 -2.76 -2.42
C GLN A 133 -7.89 -3.86 -1.37
N ALA A 134 -8.38 -3.52 -0.21
CA ALA A 134 -8.68 -4.51 0.82
C ALA A 134 -10.07 -5.11 0.60
N VAL A 135 -10.18 -6.43 0.77
CA VAL A 135 -11.41 -7.20 0.62
C VAL A 135 -11.59 -8.10 1.84
N GLN A 136 -12.64 -7.88 2.57
CA GLN A 136 -13.05 -8.81 3.63
C GLN A 136 -13.70 -10.04 2.98
N MET A 137 -13.30 -11.22 3.41
CA MET A 137 -13.78 -12.49 2.90
C MET A 137 -14.16 -13.42 4.04
N THR A 138 -15.10 -14.32 3.80
CA THR A 138 -15.30 -15.49 4.67
C THR A 138 -15.04 -16.76 3.87
N ASP A 139 -14.47 -17.75 4.53
CA ASP A 139 -14.35 -19.09 3.94
C ASP A 139 -15.62 -19.93 4.17
N ALA A 140 -15.62 -21.15 3.63
CA ALA A 140 -16.77 -22.07 3.76
C ALA A 140 -17.06 -22.49 5.22
N LYS A 141 -16.13 -22.24 6.14
CA LYS A 141 -16.28 -22.53 7.58
C LYS A 141 -16.76 -21.29 8.36
N GLY A 142 -16.96 -20.16 7.68
CA GLY A 142 -17.35 -18.90 8.30
C GLY A 142 -16.19 -18.13 8.95
N VAL A 143 -14.93 -18.56 8.74
CA VAL A 143 -13.76 -17.84 9.24
C VAL A 143 -13.55 -16.58 8.42
N ALA A 144 -13.33 -15.46 9.11
CA ALA A 144 -13.12 -14.16 8.48
C ALA A 144 -11.64 -13.97 8.10
N TRP A 145 -11.41 -13.45 6.89
CA TRP A 145 -10.11 -13.15 6.32
C TRP A 145 -10.09 -11.74 5.74
N LEU A 146 -8.90 -11.15 5.67
CA LEU A 146 -8.66 -9.90 4.94
C LEU A 146 -7.67 -10.19 3.82
N ALA A 147 -8.13 -10.09 2.57
CA ALA A 147 -7.29 -10.13 1.40
C ALA A 147 -6.92 -8.70 1.01
N VAL A 148 -5.61 -8.43 0.90
CA VAL A 148 -5.05 -7.12 0.56
C VAL A 148 -4.42 -7.23 -0.82
N TYR A 149 -5.09 -6.66 -1.81
CA TYR A 149 -4.64 -6.63 -3.20
C TYR A 149 -3.85 -5.35 -3.47
N ASN A 150 -2.69 -5.50 -4.08
CA ASN A 150 -1.93 -4.41 -4.68
C ASN A 150 -2.26 -4.34 -6.16
N LEU A 151 -2.60 -3.16 -6.66
CA LEU A 151 -2.87 -2.95 -8.07
C LEU A 151 -2.01 -1.82 -8.62
N GLN A 152 -1.53 -2.00 -9.83
CA GLN A 152 -0.77 -0.99 -10.56
C GLN A 152 -1.47 -0.64 -11.88
N ARG A 153 -1.37 0.63 -12.24
CA ARG A 153 -1.89 1.11 -13.52
C ARG A 153 -0.88 0.82 -14.63
N GLN A 154 -1.34 0.21 -15.70
CA GLN A 154 -0.49 -0.11 -16.84
C GLN A 154 -0.39 1.09 -17.79
N PRO A 155 0.58 1.09 -18.76
CA PRO A 155 0.69 2.15 -19.77
C PRO A 155 -0.58 2.34 -20.62
N ASP A 156 -1.36 1.27 -20.84
CA ASP A 156 -2.65 1.29 -21.53
C ASP A 156 -3.81 1.79 -20.65
N LYS A 157 -3.50 2.30 -19.44
CA LYS A 157 -4.42 2.79 -18.42
C LYS A 157 -5.29 1.71 -17.76
N SER A 158 -5.11 0.44 -18.08
CA SER A 158 -5.77 -0.66 -17.38
C SER A 158 -5.17 -0.91 -16.01
N TRP A 159 -5.96 -1.42 -15.07
CA TRP A 159 -5.48 -1.87 -13.77
C TRP A 159 -5.12 -3.35 -13.81
N ARG A 160 -4.01 -3.73 -13.15
CA ARG A 160 -3.58 -5.12 -12.99
C ARG A 160 -3.15 -5.38 -11.55
N ILE A 161 -3.39 -6.59 -11.09
CA ILE A 161 -3.02 -7.05 -9.75
C ILE A 161 -1.52 -7.37 -9.72
N SER A 162 -0.77 -6.62 -8.91
CA SER A 162 0.68 -6.78 -8.71
C SER A 162 1.02 -7.61 -7.49
N GLY A 163 0.06 -7.86 -6.60
CA GLY A 163 0.23 -8.68 -5.41
C GLY A 163 -1.07 -8.96 -4.69
N CYS A 164 -1.05 -9.99 -3.84
CA CYS A 164 -2.12 -10.28 -2.91
C CYS A 164 -1.53 -10.90 -1.64
N ALA A 165 -1.92 -10.39 -0.49
CA ALA A 165 -1.65 -11.00 0.81
C ALA A 165 -2.97 -11.33 1.50
N VAL A 166 -3.03 -12.46 2.20
CA VAL A 166 -4.22 -12.88 2.95
C VAL A 166 -3.83 -13.08 4.40
N VAL A 167 -4.56 -12.44 5.31
CA VAL A 167 -4.36 -12.56 6.75
C VAL A 167 -5.68 -12.88 7.44
N PRO A 168 -5.65 -13.58 8.58
CA PRO A 168 -6.85 -13.74 9.40
C PRO A 168 -7.41 -12.36 9.78
N ASN A 169 -8.73 -12.20 9.67
CA ASN A 169 -9.41 -11.01 10.14
C ASN A 169 -9.90 -11.26 11.56
N GLU A 170 -9.00 -11.12 12.54
CA GLU A 170 -9.32 -11.33 13.97
C GLU A 170 -10.21 -10.20 14.49
N GLY A 171 -11.41 -10.15 13.96
CA GLY A 171 -12.57 -9.47 14.52
C GLY A 171 -12.42 -7.98 14.81
N ARG A 172 -12.84 -7.15 13.87
CA ARG A 172 -13.89 -6.17 14.18
C ARG A 172 -15.04 -6.47 13.23
N ALA A 173 -15.97 -7.30 13.70
CA ALA A 173 -17.31 -7.24 13.17
C ALA A 173 -17.78 -5.80 13.39
N VAL A 174 -17.96 -5.05 12.30
CA VAL A 174 -18.59 -3.74 12.30
C VAL A 174 -20.09 -3.98 12.18
#